data_f0d52af666d82d7face04bee78872a26
#
_entry.id   f0d52af666d82d7face04bee78872a26
#
_cell.length_a   1.000
_cell.length_b   1.000
_cell.length_c   1.000
_cell.angle_alpha   90.00
_cell.angle_beta   90.00
_cell.angle_gamma   90.00
#
_symmetry.space_group_name_H-M   'P 1'
#
loop_
_entity.id
_entity.type
_entity.pdbx_description
1 polymer ?
#
loop_
_entity_poly.entity_id
_entity_poly.type
_entity_poly.pdbx_seq_one_letter_code
_entity_poly.pdbx_strand_id
1 'polypeptide(L)'
;MDRRACLQRLLVLPGALSVHELARAGGQLEEPLADSVRGALSAAIANSAPPLPSFATTEARLSYLRWLSSMSDRLYSRKKDFNTRIEFLQTVWYETRRAGLDTSLVLGLIQVESAFRKFAVSRVGARGYMQVMPFWTRVIGDGDPAKLFHMQTNLRFGCVILRHYLDRERGDLFMALGRYNGSRGKSPYPNAVFAAQKRWMFSG
;
A
#
# COMPACT_ATOMS: atom_id res chain seq x y z
N MET A 1 -12.44 60.12 -38.79
CA MET A 1 -11.50 58.98 -39.00
C MET A 1 -11.17 58.46 -37.63
N ASP A 2 -12.01 57.56 -37.12
CA ASP A 2 -11.88 57.00 -35.76
C ASP A 2 -11.30 55.59 -35.80
N ARG A 3 -10.16 55.42 -35.19
CA ARG A 3 -9.54 54.09 -34.97
C ARG A 3 -9.88 53.60 -33.55
N ARG A 4 -10.89 52.74 -33.46
CA ARG A 4 -11.23 52.04 -32.23
C ARG A 4 -10.23 50.89 -32.02
N ALA A 5 -9.35 51.04 -31.04
CA ALA A 5 -8.47 49.98 -30.57
C ALA A 5 -9.28 49.01 -29.69
N CYS A 6 -9.41 47.79 -30.16
CA CYS A 6 -10.04 46.69 -29.46
C CYS A 6 -9.00 46.05 -28.51
N LEU A 7 -9.07 46.33 -27.22
CA LEU A 7 -8.27 45.71 -26.16
C LEU A 7 -8.83 44.30 -25.88
N GLN A 8 -8.21 43.27 -26.45
CA GLN A 8 -8.45 41.89 -26.06
C GLN A 8 -7.77 41.63 -24.69
N ARG A 9 -8.56 41.52 -23.63
CA ARG A 9 -8.11 41.03 -22.35
C ARG A 9 -7.90 39.52 -22.46
N LEU A 10 -6.64 39.07 -22.47
CA LEU A 10 -6.29 37.67 -22.23
C LEU A 10 -6.65 37.34 -20.78
N LEU A 11 -7.69 36.53 -20.60
CA LEU A 11 -7.97 35.80 -19.36
C LEU A 11 -6.95 34.70 -19.25
N VAL A 12 -5.92 34.90 -18.42
CA VAL A 12 -5.03 33.83 -17.96
C VAL A 12 -5.81 33.02 -16.93
N LEU A 13 -6.32 31.88 -17.34
CA LEU A 13 -6.84 30.86 -16.41
C LEU A 13 -5.64 30.30 -15.63
N PRO A 14 -5.69 30.28 -14.29
CA PRO A 14 -4.68 29.59 -13.51
C PRO A 14 -4.79 28.10 -13.81
N GLY A 15 -3.75 27.56 -14.45
CA GLY A 15 -3.64 26.14 -14.74
C GLY A 15 -3.82 25.35 -13.44
N ALA A 16 -4.82 24.49 -13.42
CA ALA A 16 -4.96 23.46 -12.42
C ALA A 16 -3.71 22.57 -12.46
N LEU A 17 -2.79 22.79 -11.53
CA LEU A 17 -1.67 21.90 -11.27
C LEU A 17 -2.27 20.53 -10.93
N SER A 18 -2.23 19.65 -11.92
CA SER A 18 -2.70 18.29 -11.77
C SER A 18 -1.84 17.58 -10.72
N VAL A 19 -2.48 17.16 -9.65
CA VAL A 19 -1.94 16.41 -8.49
C VAL A 19 -1.37 15.04 -8.90
N HIS A 20 -1.06 14.81 -10.17
CA HIS A 20 -0.61 13.53 -10.72
C HIS A 20 0.89 13.25 -10.58
N GLU A 21 1.69 14.19 -10.08
CA GLU A 21 3.14 13.97 -9.93
C GLU A 21 3.58 13.38 -8.58
N LEU A 22 2.68 13.20 -7.61
CA LEU A 22 3.06 12.80 -6.25
C LEU A 22 3.16 11.29 -6.00
N ALA A 23 2.73 10.45 -6.93
CA ALA A 23 2.83 9.01 -6.79
C ALA A 23 4.00 8.44 -7.61
N ARG A 24 5.23 8.77 -7.22
CA ARG A 24 6.39 7.93 -7.54
C ARG A 24 6.33 6.69 -6.65
N ALA A 25 5.43 5.77 -7.00
CA ALA A 25 5.31 4.50 -6.33
C ALA A 25 6.57 3.65 -6.56
N GLY A 26 7.08 3.01 -5.50
CA GLY A 26 8.04 1.93 -5.60
C GLY A 26 9.50 2.35 -5.81
N GLY A 27 10.02 3.27 -5.00
CA GLY A 27 11.44 3.61 -5.01
C GLY A 27 12.28 2.88 -3.95
N GLN A 28 11.85 1.68 -3.51
CA GLN A 28 12.60 0.90 -2.52
C GLN A 28 14.02 0.64 -3.02
N LEU A 29 15.01 0.93 -2.16
CA LEU A 29 16.42 0.70 -2.47
C LEU A 29 16.83 -0.70 -1.99
N GLU A 30 17.62 -1.41 -2.79
CA GLU A 30 18.25 -2.66 -2.37
C GLU A 30 19.38 -2.31 -1.41
N GLU A 31 19.23 -2.73 -0.15
CA GLU A 31 20.24 -2.53 0.89
C GLU A 31 20.74 -3.90 1.39
N PRO A 32 22.03 -4.01 1.73
CA PRO A 32 22.55 -5.23 2.34
C PRO A 32 21.79 -5.56 3.64
N LEU A 33 21.34 -6.81 3.76
CA LEU A 33 20.71 -7.34 4.97
C LEU A 33 21.69 -8.26 5.70
N ALA A 34 21.74 -8.16 7.03
CA ALA A 34 22.39 -9.18 7.83
C ALA A 34 21.69 -10.55 7.63
N ASP A 35 22.45 -11.64 7.67
CA ASP A 35 21.94 -12.98 7.36
C ASP A 35 20.81 -13.40 8.31
N SER A 36 20.87 -13.03 9.59
CA SER A 36 19.81 -13.27 10.56
C SER A 36 18.51 -12.54 10.18
N VAL A 37 18.60 -11.28 9.74
CA VAL A 37 17.44 -10.49 9.26
C VAL A 37 16.87 -11.11 8.00
N ARG A 38 17.73 -11.46 7.04
CA ARG A 38 17.31 -12.14 5.81
C ARG A 38 16.59 -13.44 6.11
N GLY A 39 17.14 -14.28 6.99
CA GLY A 39 16.52 -15.54 7.40
C GLY A 39 15.14 -15.34 8.04
N ALA A 40 14.98 -14.37 8.93
CA ALA A 40 13.69 -14.06 9.57
C ALA A 40 12.66 -13.56 8.55
N LEU A 41 13.06 -12.70 7.62
CA LEU A 41 12.16 -12.19 6.56
C LEU A 41 11.76 -13.33 5.59
N SER A 42 12.71 -14.19 5.20
CA SER A 42 12.42 -15.35 4.34
C SER A 42 11.46 -16.33 5.01
N ALA A 43 11.63 -16.62 6.29
CA ALA A 43 10.69 -17.44 7.05
C ALA A 43 9.29 -16.82 7.10
N ALA A 44 9.21 -15.50 7.25
CA ALA A 44 7.95 -14.77 7.22
C ALA A 44 7.25 -14.83 5.85
N ILE A 45 7.99 -14.94 4.75
CA ILE A 45 7.44 -15.07 3.39
C ILE A 45 7.01 -16.51 3.09
N ALA A 46 7.72 -17.52 3.57
CA ALA A 46 7.55 -18.93 3.19
C ALA A 46 6.20 -19.56 3.59
N ASN A 47 5.48 -18.99 4.54
CA ASN A 47 4.21 -19.52 4.99
C ASN A 47 3.09 -19.43 3.94
N SER A 48 2.23 -20.47 3.91
CA SER A 48 1.14 -20.66 2.95
C SER A 48 -0.06 -19.70 3.14
N ALA A 49 -1.15 -20.00 2.43
CA ALA A 49 -2.40 -19.24 2.39
C ALA A 49 -2.93 -18.81 3.77
N PRO A 50 -3.62 -17.65 3.86
CA PRO A 50 -4.26 -17.26 5.11
C PRO A 50 -5.25 -18.32 5.55
N PRO A 51 -5.20 -18.77 6.81
CA PRO A 51 -6.23 -19.63 7.37
C PRO A 51 -7.56 -18.87 7.44
N LEU A 52 -8.66 -19.60 7.52
CA LEU A 52 -9.94 -19.00 7.83
C LEU A 52 -9.82 -18.27 9.19
N PRO A 53 -10.34 -17.03 9.30
CA PRO A 53 -10.25 -16.28 10.54
C PRO A 53 -10.94 -17.02 11.69
N SER A 54 -10.22 -17.25 12.79
CA SER A 54 -10.77 -17.76 14.03
C SER A 54 -10.84 -16.65 15.06
N PHE A 55 -11.90 -16.65 15.89
CA PHE A 55 -12.15 -15.60 16.88
C PHE A 55 -12.42 -16.23 18.25
N ALA A 56 -11.82 -15.65 19.28
CA ALA A 56 -11.97 -16.13 20.66
C ALA A 56 -13.38 -15.86 21.22
N THR A 57 -14.06 -14.82 20.74
CA THR A 57 -15.40 -14.44 21.20
C THR A 57 -16.32 -14.10 20.03
N THR A 58 -17.64 -14.15 20.29
CA THR A 58 -18.66 -13.73 19.32
C THR A 58 -18.57 -12.24 19.00
N GLU A 59 -18.24 -11.41 20.00
CA GLU A 59 -18.06 -9.96 19.82
C GLU A 59 -16.91 -9.67 18.86
N ALA A 60 -15.77 -10.35 19.02
CA ALA A 60 -14.63 -10.22 18.12
C ALA A 60 -14.99 -10.60 16.67
N ARG A 61 -15.77 -11.68 16.51
CA ARG A 61 -16.29 -12.11 15.21
C ARG A 61 -17.24 -11.08 14.61
N LEU A 62 -18.16 -10.54 15.39
CA LEU A 62 -19.11 -9.53 14.93
C LEU A 62 -18.41 -8.22 14.55
N SER A 63 -17.44 -7.77 15.35
CA SER A 63 -16.62 -6.60 15.06
C SER A 63 -15.86 -6.77 13.73
N TYR A 64 -15.25 -7.95 13.52
CA TYR A 64 -14.62 -8.27 12.24
C TYR A 64 -15.59 -8.24 11.06
N LEU A 65 -16.78 -8.81 11.19
CA LEU A 65 -17.78 -8.83 10.12
C LEU A 65 -18.28 -7.41 9.79
N ARG A 66 -18.51 -6.56 10.80
CA ARG A 66 -18.85 -5.15 10.61
C ARG A 66 -17.73 -4.41 9.89
N TRP A 67 -16.47 -4.62 10.31
CA TRP A 67 -15.31 -4.06 9.63
C TRP A 67 -15.26 -4.51 8.17
N LEU A 68 -15.40 -5.81 7.89
CA LEU A 68 -15.33 -6.39 6.55
C LEU A 68 -16.42 -5.81 5.64
N SER A 69 -17.66 -5.70 6.13
CA SER A 69 -18.77 -5.08 5.41
C SER A 69 -18.46 -3.61 5.09
N SER A 70 -18.10 -2.81 6.11
CA SER A 70 -17.79 -1.40 5.95
C SER A 70 -16.65 -1.16 4.95
N MET A 71 -15.58 -1.96 5.02
CA MET A 71 -14.46 -1.84 4.08
C MET A 71 -14.84 -2.31 2.68
N SER A 72 -15.68 -3.32 2.56
CA SER A 72 -16.21 -3.80 1.29
C SER A 72 -17.00 -2.70 0.57
N ASP A 73 -17.86 -1.97 1.28
CA ASP A 73 -18.62 -0.86 0.71
C ASP A 73 -17.71 0.28 0.25
N ARG A 74 -16.74 0.66 1.07
CA ARG A 74 -15.74 1.71 0.72
C ARG A 74 -14.90 1.32 -0.49
N LEU A 75 -14.63 0.03 -0.69
CA LEU A 75 -13.79 -0.49 -1.78
C LEU A 75 -14.59 -0.76 -3.07
N TYR A 76 -15.92 -0.73 -3.03
CA TYR A 76 -16.79 -1.10 -4.15
C TYR A 76 -16.45 -0.39 -5.46
N SER A 77 -16.20 0.92 -5.43
CA SER A 77 -15.87 1.70 -6.62
C SER A 77 -14.56 1.27 -7.30
N ARG A 78 -13.65 0.62 -6.55
CA ARG A 78 -12.33 0.18 -7.01
C ARG A 78 -12.29 -1.31 -7.35
N LYS A 79 -13.11 -2.12 -6.69
CA LYS A 79 -13.23 -3.57 -6.86
C LYS A 79 -14.71 -3.94 -6.88
N LYS A 80 -15.32 -3.99 -8.08
CA LYS A 80 -16.76 -4.25 -8.23
C LYS A 80 -17.14 -5.69 -7.92
N ASP A 81 -16.28 -6.66 -8.27
CA ASP A 81 -16.53 -8.07 -7.97
C ASP A 81 -16.50 -8.32 -6.47
N PHE A 82 -17.59 -8.88 -5.95
CA PHE A 82 -17.78 -9.08 -4.51
C PHE A 82 -16.78 -10.09 -3.94
N ASN A 83 -16.61 -11.24 -4.59
CA ASN A 83 -15.75 -12.31 -4.10
C ASN A 83 -14.28 -11.87 -4.04
N THR A 84 -13.79 -11.26 -5.13
CA THR A 84 -12.43 -10.68 -5.17
C THR A 84 -12.24 -9.61 -4.10
N ARG A 85 -13.27 -8.80 -3.81
CA ARG A 85 -13.21 -7.74 -2.81
C ARG A 85 -13.12 -8.31 -1.40
N ILE A 86 -13.93 -9.32 -1.09
CA ILE A 86 -13.90 -10.00 0.21
C ILE A 86 -12.57 -10.73 0.40
N GLU A 87 -12.13 -11.51 -0.57
CA GLU A 87 -10.85 -12.22 -0.51
C GLU A 87 -9.68 -11.24 -0.28
N PHE A 88 -9.67 -10.10 -1.00
CA PHE A 88 -8.66 -9.07 -0.83
C PHE A 88 -8.65 -8.50 0.60
N LEU A 89 -9.80 -8.13 1.15
CA LEU A 89 -9.92 -7.56 2.48
C LEU A 89 -9.54 -8.58 3.57
N GLN A 90 -9.95 -9.83 3.42
CA GLN A 90 -9.54 -10.92 4.32
C GLN A 90 -8.03 -11.13 4.31
N THR A 91 -7.43 -11.10 3.13
CA THR A 91 -5.98 -11.25 2.98
C THR A 91 -5.24 -10.05 3.60
N VAL A 92 -5.69 -8.83 3.34
CA VAL A 92 -5.10 -7.62 3.96
C VAL A 92 -5.20 -7.70 5.49
N TRP A 93 -6.39 -8.03 6.02
CA TRP A 93 -6.61 -8.16 7.46
C TRP A 93 -5.67 -9.19 8.10
N TYR A 94 -5.52 -10.35 7.45
CA TYR A 94 -4.62 -11.40 7.92
C TYR A 94 -3.15 -10.98 7.90
N GLU A 95 -2.66 -10.48 6.77
CA GLU A 95 -1.24 -10.14 6.62
C GLU A 95 -0.83 -8.94 7.49
N THR A 96 -1.72 -7.98 7.69
CA THR A 96 -1.45 -6.85 8.60
C THR A 96 -1.35 -7.29 10.05
N ARG A 97 -2.27 -8.13 10.52
CA ARG A 97 -2.22 -8.64 11.90
C ARG A 97 -1.00 -9.52 12.13
N ARG A 98 -0.66 -10.36 11.16
CA ARG A 98 0.53 -11.20 11.20
C ARG A 98 1.82 -10.37 11.28
N ALA A 99 1.88 -9.25 10.57
CA ALA A 99 3.02 -8.33 10.59
C ALA A 99 2.97 -7.31 11.74
N GLY A 100 1.95 -7.31 12.59
CA GLY A 100 1.79 -6.32 13.66
C GLY A 100 1.61 -4.90 13.12
N LEU A 101 0.91 -4.74 11.98
CA LEU A 101 0.64 -3.46 11.35
C LEU A 101 -0.84 -3.07 11.51
N ASP A 102 -1.09 -1.76 11.53
CA ASP A 102 -2.45 -1.24 11.45
C ASP A 102 -3.06 -1.49 10.06
N THR A 103 -4.26 -2.11 10.02
CA THR A 103 -4.93 -2.47 8.76
C THR A 103 -5.35 -1.24 7.96
N SER A 104 -5.77 -0.16 8.63
CA SER A 104 -6.14 1.09 7.97
C SER A 104 -4.94 1.78 7.32
N LEU A 105 -3.77 1.68 7.96
CA LEU A 105 -2.51 2.16 7.41
C LEU A 105 -2.16 1.44 6.11
N VAL A 106 -2.21 0.11 6.11
CA VAL A 106 -1.87 -0.69 4.93
C VAL A 106 -2.86 -0.46 3.79
N LEU A 107 -4.16 -0.34 4.08
CA LEU A 107 -5.16 0.04 3.08
C LEU A 107 -4.87 1.44 2.49
N GLY A 108 -4.47 2.40 3.33
CA GLY A 108 -4.04 3.73 2.91
C GLY A 108 -2.80 3.68 2.00
N LEU A 109 -1.81 2.87 2.37
CA LEU A 109 -0.61 2.64 1.57
C LEU A 109 -0.97 2.03 0.20
N ILE A 110 -1.79 0.97 0.16
CA ILE A 110 -2.23 0.33 -1.09
C ILE A 110 -2.98 1.33 -1.99
N GLN A 111 -3.77 2.23 -1.38
CA GLN A 111 -4.45 3.28 -2.14
C GLN A 111 -3.46 4.21 -2.83
N VAL A 112 -2.40 4.61 -2.15
CA VAL A 112 -1.35 5.50 -2.69
C VAL A 112 -0.51 4.77 -3.75
N GLU A 113 -0.11 3.52 -3.48
CA GLU A 113 0.79 2.75 -4.32
C GLU A 113 0.17 2.32 -5.65
N SER A 114 -1.03 1.80 -5.61
CA SER A 114 -1.64 1.17 -6.80
C SER A 114 -3.07 1.58 -7.08
N ALA A 115 -3.70 2.36 -6.21
CA ALA A 115 -5.15 2.58 -6.22
C ALA A 115 -5.92 1.24 -6.27
N PHE A 116 -5.44 0.20 -5.55
CA PHE A 116 -5.99 -1.16 -5.50
C PHE A 116 -5.91 -1.95 -6.81
N ARG A 117 -5.01 -1.62 -7.73
CA ARG A 117 -4.82 -2.33 -9.00
C ARG A 117 -3.86 -3.50 -8.83
N LYS A 118 -4.36 -4.71 -9.12
CA LYS A 118 -3.59 -5.96 -9.00
C LYS A 118 -2.35 -5.99 -9.89
N PHE A 119 -2.46 -5.49 -11.11
CA PHE A 119 -1.41 -5.55 -12.12
C PHE A 119 -0.72 -4.18 -12.32
N ALA A 120 -0.67 -3.35 -11.27
CA ALA A 120 0.06 -2.10 -11.32
C ALA A 120 1.56 -2.35 -11.49
N VAL A 121 2.20 -1.61 -12.40
CA VAL A 121 3.65 -1.58 -12.59
C VAL A 121 4.08 -0.12 -12.62
N SER A 122 5.08 0.24 -11.81
CA SER A 122 5.65 1.58 -11.83
C SER A 122 6.73 1.73 -12.91
N ARG A 123 7.17 2.96 -13.17
CA ARG A 123 8.28 3.23 -14.11
C ARG A 123 9.60 2.56 -13.70
N VAL A 124 9.79 2.31 -12.41
CA VAL A 124 10.98 1.64 -11.87
C VAL A 124 10.78 0.13 -11.67
N GLY A 125 9.65 -0.41 -12.12
CA GLY A 125 9.36 -1.85 -12.13
C GLY A 125 8.74 -2.40 -10.86
N ALA A 126 8.33 -1.56 -9.90
CA ALA A 126 7.57 -2.01 -8.72
C ALA A 126 6.23 -2.62 -9.13
N ARG A 127 5.75 -3.66 -8.44
CA ARG A 127 4.66 -4.52 -8.89
C ARG A 127 3.55 -4.70 -7.87
N GLY A 128 2.33 -4.76 -8.38
CA GLY A 128 1.13 -5.20 -7.66
C GLY A 128 0.57 -4.18 -6.68
N TYR A 129 -0.27 -4.65 -5.77
CA TYR A 129 -1.04 -3.81 -4.85
C TYR A 129 -0.18 -2.89 -3.99
N MET A 130 0.89 -3.41 -3.41
CA MET A 130 1.79 -2.70 -2.52
C MET A 130 3.09 -2.23 -3.21
N GLN A 131 3.15 -2.31 -4.55
CA GLN A 131 4.29 -1.86 -5.36
C GLN A 131 5.63 -2.36 -4.83
N VAL A 132 5.73 -3.67 -4.67
CA VAL A 132 6.95 -4.35 -4.22
C VAL A 132 7.98 -4.37 -5.34
N MET A 133 9.22 -4.00 -5.03
CA MET A 133 10.34 -4.07 -5.98
C MET A 133 10.77 -5.52 -6.25
N PRO A 134 11.03 -5.89 -7.52
CA PRO A 134 11.40 -7.26 -7.91
C PRO A 134 12.60 -7.85 -7.17
N PHE A 135 13.59 -7.04 -6.77
CA PHE A 135 14.77 -7.53 -6.06
C PHE A 135 14.41 -8.26 -4.75
N TRP A 136 13.32 -7.86 -4.09
CA TRP A 136 12.88 -8.51 -2.86
C TRP A 136 12.59 -9.99 -3.04
N THR A 137 12.12 -10.42 -4.23
CA THR A 137 11.90 -11.86 -4.48
C THR A 137 13.20 -12.65 -4.44
N ARG A 138 14.33 -12.06 -4.87
CA ARG A 138 15.66 -12.68 -4.78
C ARG A 138 16.22 -12.64 -3.36
N VAL A 139 15.97 -11.55 -2.63
CA VAL A 139 16.55 -11.32 -1.30
C VAL A 139 15.91 -12.19 -0.23
N ILE A 140 14.57 -12.30 -0.24
CA ILE A 140 13.80 -12.97 0.83
C ILE A 140 12.76 -13.98 0.32
N GLY A 141 12.64 -14.18 -0.98
CA GLY A 141 11.68 -15.10 -1.62
C GLY A 141 12.37 -16.20 -2.42
N ASP A 142 11.66 -16.69 -3.42
CA ASP A 142 12.10 -17.76 -4.33
C ASP A 142 12.71 -17.26 -5.65
N GLY A 143 12.88 -15.97 -5.80
CA GLY A 143 13.48 -15.34 -6.97
C GLY A 143 12.51 -15.04 -8.12
N ASP A 144 11.25 -15.46 -8.05
CA ASP A 144 10.28 -15.24 -9.13
C ASP A 144 9.50 -13.92 -8.97
N PRO A 145 9.84 -12.87 -9.74
CA PRO A 145 9.17 -11.60 -9.66
C PRO A 145 7.75 -11.58 -10.28
N ALA A 146 7.35 -12.61 -11.04
CA ALA A 146 5.99 -12.73 -11.57
C ALA A 146 4.99 -13.00 -10.44
N LYS A 147 5.42 -13.68 -9.37
CA LYS A 147 4.61 -13.94 -8.18
C LYS A 147 4.16 -12.69 -7.44
N LEU A 148 4.80 -11.54 -7.67
CA LEU A 148 4.35 -10.25 -7.11
C LEU A 148 3.01 -9.76 -7.71
N PHE A 149 2.49 -10.42 -8.74
CA PHE A 149 1.12 -10.19 -9.22
C PHE A 149 0.08 -11.11 -8.56
N HIS A 150 0.50 -12.10 -7.79
CA HIS A 150 -0.41 -12.86 -6.94
C HIS A 150 -0.77 -12.01 -5.71
N MET A 151 -2.08 -11.87 -5.46
CA MET A 151 -2.62 -10.99 -4.42
C MET A 151 -1.99 -11.26 -3.06
N GLN A 152 -2.05 -12.51 -2.61
CA GLN A 152 -1.54 -12.89 -1.31
C GLN A 152 -0.03 -12.70 -1.18
N THR A 153 0.73 -13.13 -2.20
CA THR A 153 2.19 -12.96 -2.23
C THR A 153 2.56 -11.49 -2.12
N ASN A 154 1.92 -10.63 -2.91
CA ASN A 154 2.19 -9.19 -2.91
C ASN A 154 1.90 -8.53 -1.57
N LEU A 155 0.74 -8.81 -0.98
CA LEU A 155 0.34 -8.27 0.33
C LEU A 155 1.27 -8.75 1.44
N ARG A 156 1.69 -10.02 1.40
CA ARG A 156 2.65 -10.58 2.33
C ARG A 156 4.00 -9.89 2.25
N PHE A 157 4.58 -9.82 1.06
CA PHE A 157 5.85 -9.13 0.85
C PHE A 157 5.78 -7.68 1.34
N GLY A 158 4.74 -6.95 0.91
CA GLY A 158 4.58 -5.54 1.30
C GLY A 158 4.47 -5.34 2.80
N CYS A 159 3.69 -6.18 3.50
CA CYS A 159 3.55 -6.11 4.96
C CYS A 159 4.86 -6.46 5.68
N VAL A 160 5.55 -7.52 5.24
CA VAL A 160 6.84 -7.95 5.83
C VAL A 160 7.91 -6.86 5.65
N ILE A 161 8.00 -6.27 4.45
CA ILE A 161 8.95 -5.19 4.16
C ILE A 161 8.63 -3.93 4.96
N LEU A 162 7.36 -3.54 5.05
CA LEU A 162 6.96 -2.37 5.85
C LEU A 162 7.26 -2.60 7.33
N ARG A 163 7.00 -3.80 7.87
CA ARG A 163 7.35 -4.15 9.25
C ARG A 163 8.86 -4.07 9.47
N HIS A 164 9.65 -4.65 8.58
CA HIS A 164 11.10 -4.55 8.63
C HIS A 164 11.59 -3.09 8.69
N TYR A 165 11.06 -2.22 7.84
CA TYR A 165 11.43 -0.81 7.88
C TYR A 165 10.97 -0.10 9.15
N LEU A 166 9.80 -0.45 9.68
CA LEU A 166 9.31 0.11 10.93
C LEU A 166 10.20 -0.29 12.12
N ASP A 167 10.66 -1.55 12.16
CA ASP A 167 11.60 -2.02 13.18
C ASP A 167 12.96 -1.33 13.05
N ARG A 168 13.46 -1.19 11.82
CA ARG A 168 14.72 -0.49 11.53
C ARG A 168 14.68 0.99 11.92
N GLU A 169 13.54 1.65 11.78
CA GLU A 169 13.31 3.03 12.21
C GLU A 169 12.80 3.14 13.65
N ARG A 170 12.93 2.08 14.46
CA ARG A 170 12.57 2.04 15.88
C ARG A 170 11.12 2.47 16.18
N GLY A 171 10.20 2.13 15.29
CA GLY A 171 8.79 2.48 15.38
C GLY A 171 8.42 3.83 14.77
N ASP A 172 9.36 4.60 14.23
CA ASP A 172 9.06 5.83 13.51
C ASP A 172 8.40 5.52 12.16
N LEU A 173 7.09 5.64 12.14
CA LEU A 173 6.27 5.31 10.97
C LEU A 173 6.50 6.27 9.80
N PHE A 174 6.75 7.56 10.07
CA PHE A 174 7.05 8.54 9.03
C PHE A 174 8.33 8.16 8.27
N MET A 175 9.38 7.83 9.02
CA MET A 175 10.65 7.41 8.44
C MET A 175 10.55 6.05 7.74
N ALA A 176 9.80 5.10 8.31
CA ALA A 176 9.55 3.78 7.73
C ALA A 176 8.82 3.87 6.38
N LEU A 177 7.77 4.68 6.29
CA LEU A 177 7.06 4.95 5.04
C LEU A 177 7.97 5.63 4.01
N GLY A 178 8.77 6.61 4.44
CA GLY A 178 9.76 7.24 3.57
C GLY A 178 10.77 6.22 3.02
N ARG A 179 11.22 5.28 3.85
CA ARG A 179 12.13 4.19 3.43
C ARG A 179 11.42 3.23 2.46
N TYR A 180 10.17 2.87 2.76
CA TYR A 180 9.36 2.03 1.88
C TYR A 180 9.23 2.61 0.45
N ASN A 181 9.07 3.91 0.33
CA ASN A 181 8.98 4.60 -0.96
C ASN A 181 10.34 5.02 -1.55
N GLY A 182 11.47 4.86 -0.84
CA GLY A 182 12.79 5.36 -1.26
C GLY A 182 12.96 6.88 -1.10
N SER A 183 12.13 7.51 -0.28
CA SER A 183 12.13 8.96 -0.02
C SER A 183 12.28 9.29 1.48
N ARG A 184 13.14 8.51 2.19
CA ARG A 184 13.33 8.65 3.63
C ARG A 184 13.57 10.11 4.04
N GLY A 185 12.84 10.56 5.06
CA GLY A 185 12.90 11.92 5.58
C GLY A 185 12.15 12.98 4.77
N LYS A 186 11.53 12.60 3.63
CA LYS A 186 10.70 13.50 2.81
C LYS A 186 9.22 13.31 3.12
N SER A 187 8.51 14.42 3.33
CA SER A 187 7.12 14.42 3.79
C SER A 187 6.04 14.04 2.74
N PRO A 188 6.22 14.23 1.43
CA PRO A 188 5.09 14.06 0.49
C PRO A 188 4.46 12.67 0.54
N TYR A 189 5.26 11.60 0.53
CA TYR A 189 4.73 10.24 0.51
C TYR A 189 4.13 9.82 1.86
N PRO A 190 4.81 9.95 3.01
CA PRO A 190 4.20 9.63 4.30
C PRO A 190 2.88 10.40 4.53
N ASN A 191 2.85 11.69 4.21
CA ASN A 191 1.63 12.49 4.37
C ASN A 191 0.49 12.00 3.47
N ALA A 192 0.78 11.59 2.23
CA ALA A 192 -0.23 11.00 1.35
C ALA A 192 -0.80 9.70 1.91
N VAL A 193 0.05 8.83 2.49
CA VAL A 193 -0.38 7.58 3.14
C VAL A 193 -1.25 7.88 4.37
N PHE A 194 -0.85 8.79 5.24
CA PHE A 194 -1.64 9.18 6.42
C PHE A 194 -2.99 9.82 6.04
N ALA A 195 -3.01 10.64 5.00
CA ALA A 195 -4.27 11.21 4.49
C ALA A 195 -5.19 10.11 3.92
N ALA A 196 -4.63 9.13 3.21
CA ALA A 196 -5.38 8.00 2.70
C ALA A 196 -5.86 7.07 3.83
N GLN A 197 -5.03 6.81 4.85
CA GLN A 197 -5.37 6.00 6.03
C GLN A 197 -6.67 6.45 6.69
N LYS A 198 -6.88 7.75 6.85
CA LYS A 198 -8.10 8.32 7.47
C LYS A 198 -9.39 7.80 6.84
N ARG A 199 -9.36 7.47 5.54
CA ARG A 199 -10.52 6.92 4.81
C ARG A 199 -10.81 5.45 5.15
N TRP A 200 -9.85 4.75 5.75
CA TRP A 200 -9.91 3.33 6.08
C TRP A 200 -10.01 3.06 7.58
N MET A 201 -9.99 4.11 8.40
CA MET A 201 -10.23 3.97 9.84
C MET A 201 -11.67 3.47 10.09
N PHE A 202 -11.78 2.56 11.04
CA PHE A 202 -13.06 1.96 11.44
C PHE A 202 -13.25 2.15 12.93
N SER A 203 -14.35 2.79 13.29
CA SER A 203 -14.83 2.92 14.65
C SER A 203 -16.12 2.10 14.75
N GLY A 204 -16.05 0.88 15.23
CA GLY A 204 -17.18 0.00 15.40
C GLY A 204 -17.21 -0.65 16.75
#